data_32c54a4b2d1992f435671ff8b7f5b7fd
#
_entry.id   32c54a4b2d1992f435671ff8b7f5b7fd
#
_cell.length_a   1.000
_cell.length_b   1.000
_cell.length_c   1.000
_cell.angle_alpha   90.00
_cell.angle_beta   90.00
_cell.angle_gamma   90.00
#
_symmetry.space_group_name_H-M   'P 1'
#
loop_
_entity.id
_entity.type
_entity.pdbx_description
1 polymer ?
#
loop_
_entity_poly.entity_id
_entity_poly.type
_entity_poly.pdbx_seq_one_letter_code
_entity_poly.pdbx_strand_id
1 'polypeptide(L)'
;LEQYELEVKSISRGRDSYQCDTEQGPKILREYRGSKERAGFLADMLDHLSGQGRTVETVMRTKEGEPFSVNEEETKYILYQAFPGAECDTKNRADMLSAVRELALLHQSAQNYEGSVPEFLKSGQNNLLLLYEKRNRELNKVRNYIRAKKKKNDFEMMFAVWYPEYVKKAQETTDILKDLGIQEQLIGFCHGDYNQHNVIFSREGIAVVHFENFLYQESVGDLANFIRKMMEKNNWNAGLGMDLIRGYDRVRKLSPEELKYLYVYLAYPEKFWKIANRYYNSHKAWLSGRNIEKLEKVVAQEDAREQFLQMLFHFTV
;
A
#
# COMPACT_ATOMS: atom_id res chain seq x y z
N LEU A 1 10.68 -27.39 3.43
CA LEU A 1 9.25 -27.70 3.13
C LEU A 1 8.78 -28.99 3.80
N GLU A 2 9.67 -29.80 4.39
CA GLU A 2 9.37 -31.05 5.10
C GLU A 2 8.40 -30.88 6.28
N GLN A 3 8.30 -29.68 6.82
CA GLN A 3 7.39 -29.33 7.91
C GLN A 3 5.91 -29.23 7.45
N TYR A 4 5.64 -29.32 6.14
CA TYR A 4 4.29 -29.27 5.58
C TYR A 4 3.84 -30.65 5.08
N GLU A 5 2.52 -30.91 5.12
CA GLU A 5 1.91 -32.09 4.50
C GLU A 5 1.67 -31.86 3.01
N LEU A 6 2.75 -31.83 2.23
CA LEU A 6 2.68 -31.70 0.77
C LEU A 6 3.89 -32.33 0.09
N GLU A 7 3.68 -32.81 -1.12
CA GLU A 7 4.75 -33.26 -2.01
C GLU A 7 5.15 -32.15 -2.96
N VAL A 8 6.45 -31.81 -2.96
CA VAL A 8 7.02 -30.76 -3.79
C VAL A 8 7.63 -31.39 -5.03
N LYS A 9 7.14 -31.02 -6.21
CA LYS A 9 7.64 -31.48 -7.51
C LYS A 9 8.85 -30.68 -7.97
N SER A 10 8.78 -29.35 -7.81
CA SER A 10 9.88 -28.47 -8.19
C SER A 10 9.85 -27.15 -7.39
N ILE A 11 11.02 -26.52 -7.24
CA ILE A 11 11.18 -25.22 -6.62
C ILE A 11 11.98 -24.33 -7.57
N SER A 12 11.48 -23.13 -7.79
CA SER A 12 12.20 -22.09 -8.55
C SER A 12 12.30 -20.80 -7.73
N ARG A 13 13.41 -20.08 -7.89
CA ARG A 13 13.64 -18.84 -7.18
C ARG A 13 12.96 -17.68 -7.91
N GLY A 14 12.02 -17.00 -7.26
CA GLY A 14 11.46 -15.72 -7.67
C GLY A 14 12.30 -14.54 -7.17
N ARG A 15 11.75 -13.33 -7.30
CA ARG A 15 12.46 -12.10 -6.92
C ARG A 15 12.74 -12.01 -5.42
N ASP A 16 11.73 -12.25 -4.58
CA ASP A 16 11.80 -12.20 -3.12
C ASP A 16 11.04 -13.39 -2.51
N SER A 17 10.96 -14.50 -3.24
CA SER A 17 10.17 -15.68 -2.89
C SER A 17 10.70 -16.93 -3.61
N TYR A 18 10.21 -18.09 -3.18
CA TYR A 18 10.37 -19.34 -3.91
C TYR A 18 9.00 -19.79 -4.40
N GLN A 19 8.92 -20.08 -5.69
CA GLN A 19 7.73 -20.70 -6.30
C GLN A 19 7.88 -22.23 -6.17
N CYS A 20 6.88 -22.86 -5.59
CA CYS A 20 6.84 -24.29 -5.34
C CYS A 20 5.71 -24.91 -6.15
N ASP A 21 6.05 -25.81 -7.07
CA ASP A 21 5.04 -26.65 -7.73
C ASP A 21 4.82 -27.90 -6.84
N THR A 22 3.58 -28.11 -6.43
CA THR A 22 3.22 -29.19 -5.51
C THR A 22 2.04 -29.99 -6.05
N GLU A 23 1.79 -31.18 -5.48
CA GLU A 23 0.60 -31.98 -5.80
C GLU A 23 -0.72 -31.26 -5.51
N GLN A 24 -0.71 -30.33 -4.53
CA GLN A 24 -1.86 -29.50 -4.14
C GLN A 24 -1.90 -28.16 -4.91
N GLY A 25 -1.24 -28.09 -6.06
CA GLY A 25 -1.13 -26.88 -6.90
C GLY A 25 0.02 -25.97 -6.49
N PRO A 26 0.15 -24.81 -7.17
CA PRO A 26 1.25 -23.92 -6.97
C PRO A 26 1.19 -23.22 -5.61
N LYS A 27 2.35 -23.07 -4.97
CA LYS A 27 2.53 -22.37 -3.70
C LYS A 27 3.65 -21.34 -3.81
N ILE A 28 3.66 -20.37 -2.90
CA ILE A 28 4.74 -19.38 -2.78
C ILE A 28 5.28 -19.40 -1.36
N LEU A 29 6.57 -19.65 -1.22
CA LEU A 29 7.29 -19.59 0.05
C LEU A 29 8.00 -18.24 0.14
N ARG A 30 7.71 -17.47 1.21
CA ARG A 30 8.35 -16.17 1.46
C ARG A 30 9.01 -16.14 2.83
N GLU A 31 10.17 -15.48 2.91
CA GLU A 31 10.81 -15.18 4.19
C GLU A 31 9.90 -14.28 5.04
N TYR A 32 9.79 -14.61 6.33
CA TYR A 32 8.97 -13.89 7.28
C TYR A 32 9.80 -13.35 8.45
N ARG A 33 9.66 -12.07 8.76
CA ARG A 33 10.44 -11.39 9.82
C ARG A 33 9.60 -10.91 10.99
N GLY A 34 8.33 -11.28 11.03
CA GLY A 34 7.41 -10.86 12.09
C GLY A 34 7.39 -11.81 13.29
N SER A 35 6.54 -11.50 14.27
CA SER A 35 6.27 -12.36 15.42
C SER A 35 5.33 -13.52 15.05
N LYS A 36 5.32 -14.57 15.87
CA LYS A 36 4.38 -15.71 15.74
C LYS A 36 2.92 -15.22 15.85
N GLU A 37 2.65 -14.34 16.80
CA GLU A 37 1.33 -13.78 17.04
C GLU A 37 0.82 -13.00 15.80
N ARG A 38 1.70 -12.22 15.15
CA ARG A 38 1.36 -11.50 13.90
C ARG A 38 1.08 -12.45 12.74
N ALA A 39 1.87 -13.52 12.59
CA ALA A 39 1.64 -14.54 11.57
C ALA A 39 0.35 -15.31 11.82
N GLY A 40 0.06 -15.67 13.07
CA GLY A 40 -1.18 -16.34 13.46
C GLY A 40 -2.41 -15.50 13.14
N PHE A 41 -2.42 -14.24 13.56
CA PHE A 41 -3.53 -13.34 13.24
C PHE A 41 -3.71 -13.16 11.73
N LEU A 42 -2.61 -13.03 10.96
CA LEU A 42 -2.69 -12.94 9.50
C LEU A 42 -3.32 -14.20 8.90
N ALA A 43 -2.90 -15.39 9.34
CA ALA A 43 -3.48 -16.65 8.86
C ALA A 43 -4.98 -16.72 9.14
N ASP A 44 -5.40 -16.41 10.36
CA ASP A 44 -6.81 -16.45 10.77
C ASP A 44 -7.66 -15.42 9.99
N MET A 45 -7.12 -14.23 9.74
CA MET A 45 -7.80 -13.19 8.92
C MET A 45 -7.92 -13.62 7.46
N LEU A 46 -6.88 -14.21 6.86
CA LEU A 46 -6.93 -14.69 5.48
C LEU A 46 -7.89 -15.87 5.32
N ASP A 47 -7.94 -16.78 6.31
CA ASP A 47 -8.92 -17.87 6.35
C ASP A 47 -10.35 -17.31 6.46
N HIS A 48 -10.57 -16.29 7.30
CA HIS A 48 -11.86 -15.59 7.39
C HIS A 48 -12.25 -14.95 6.06
N LEU A 49 -11.37 -14.18 5.42
CA LEU A 49 -11.63 -13.54 4.13
C LEU A 49 -11.97 -14.56 3.04
N SER A 50 -11.23 -15.67 3.00
CA SER A 50 -11.50 -16.79 2.09
C SER A 50 -12.87 -17.40 2.36
N GLY A 51 -13.21 -17.64 3.63
CA GLY A 51 -14.51 -18.13 4.07
C GLY A 51 -15.67 -17.17 3.71
N GLN A 52 -15.41 -15.88 3.61
CA GLN A 52 -16.35 -14.86 3.13
C GLN A 52 -16.41 -14.76 1.58
N GLY A 53 -15.78 -15.72 0.87
CA GLY A 53 -15.80 -15.77 -0.58
C GLY A 53 -14.85 -14.79 -1.26
N ARG A 54 -13.82 -14.29 -0.56
CA ARG A 54 -12.73 -13.53 -1.19
C ARG A 54 -11.64 -14.47 -1.67
N THR A 55 -11.14 -14.24 -2.86
CA THR A 55 -9.97 -14.98 -3.35
C THR A 55 -8.72 -14.27 -2.84
N VAL A 56 -8.16 -14.81 -1.77
CA VAL A 56 -6.94 -14.30 -1.11
C VAL A 56 -5.92 -15.40 -0.93
N GLU A 57 -4.65 -15.03 -0.85
CA GLU A 57 -3.61 -16.01 -0.51
C GLU A 57 -3.83 -16.50 0.92
N THR A 58 -4.08 -17.80 1.10
CA THR A 58 -4.18 -18.40 2.43
C THR A 58 -2.82 -18.90 2.89
N VAL A 59 -2.62 -18.92 4.22
CA VAL A 59 -1.41 -19.45 4.83
C VAL A 59 -1.56 -20.97 5.01
N MET A 60 -0.62 -21.74 4.47
CA MET A 60 -0.54 -23.16 4.79
C MET A 60 0.11 -23.35 6.15
N ARG A 61 -0.57 -24.07 7.04
CA ARG A 61 -0.04 -24.41 8.34
C ARG A 61 0.89 -25.62 8.23
N THR A 62 1.91 -25.67 9.08
CA THR A 62 2.79 -26.84 9.21
C THR A 62 2.02 -28.04 9.78
N LYS A 63 2.63 -29.23 9.77
CA LYS A 63 2.11 -30.45 10.42
C LYS A 63 1.77 -30.27 11.91
N GLU A 64 2.45 -29.30 12.54
CA GLU A 64 2.24 -28.95 13.95
C GLU A 64 1.22 -27.83 14.16
N GLY A 65 0.59 -27.35 13.06
CA GLY A 65 -0.39 -26.26 13.08
C GLY A 65 0.21 -24.85 13.12
N GLU A 66 1.54 -24.71 12.98
CA GLU A 66 2.20 -23.41 13.00
C GLU A 66 1.98 -22.62 11.70
N PRO A 67 1.86 -21.28 11.75
CA PRO A 67 1.64 -20.45 10.57
C PRO A 67 2.91 -20.22 9.72
N PHE A 68 4.06 -20.68 10.17
CA PHE A 68 5.33 -20.57 9.46
C PHE A 68 6.23 -21.77 9.77
N SER A 69 7.15 -22.09 8.86
CA SER A 69 8.24 -23.02 9.08
C SER A 69 9.53 -22.27 9.46
N VAL A 70 10.46 -23.01 10.09
CA VAL A 70 11.78 -22.47 10.45
C VAL A 70 12.84 -23.39 9.85
N ASN A 71 13.86 -22.80 9.19
CA ASN A 71 14.99 -23.58 8.66
C ASN A 71 16.11 -23.75 9.72
N GLU A 72 17.19 -24.44 9.35
CA GLU A 72 18.35 -24.68 10.23
C GLU A 72 19.07 -23.39 10.68
N GLU A 73 18.90 -22.28 9.91
CA GLU A 73 19.49 -20.98 10.21
C GLU A 73 18.54 -20.09 11.01
N GLU A 74 17.48 -20.63 11.60
CA GLU A 74 16.42 -19.94 12.33
C GLU A 74 15.62 -18.93 11.49
N THR A 75 15.73 -18.98 10.17
CA THR A 75 14.95 -18.12 9.28
C THR A 75 13.54 -18.67 9.14
N LYS A 76 12.55 -17.81 9.35
CA LYS A 76 11.13 -18.14 9.23
C LYS A 76 10.65 -17.99 7.81
N TYR A 77 9.76 -18.89 7.38
CA TYR A 77 9.11 -18.84 6.08
C TYR A 77 7.63 -19.15 6.19
N ILE A 78 6.80 -18.37 5.52
CA ILE A 78 5.37 -18.65 5.36
C ILE A 78 5.15 -19.20 3.95
N LEU A 79 4.37 -20.28 3.89
CA LEU A 79 3.93 -20.90 2.64
C LEU A 79 2.50 -20.47 2.34
N TYR A 80 2.31 -19.81 1.19
CA TYR A 80 1.04 -19.26 0.73
C TYR A 80 0.47 -20.04 -0.44
N GLN A 81 -0.85 -20.04 -0.58
CA GLN A 81 -1.53 -20.38 -1.82
C GLN A 81 -1.11 -19.39 -2.92
N ALA A 82 -0.75 -19.93 -4.09
CA ALA A 82 -0.44 -19.09 -5.26
C ALA A 82 -1.61 -19.02 -6.24
N PHE A 83 -1.73 -17.89 -6.91
CA PHE A 83 -2.74 -17.65 -7.95
C PHE A 83 -2.04 -17.30 -9.26
N PRO A 84 -1.87 -18.26 -10.18
CA PRO A 84 -1.35 -17.97 -11.51
C PRO A 84 -2.29 -17.04 -12.26
N GLY A 85 -1.77 -15.94 -12.78
CA GLY A 85 -2.57 -14.96 -13.49
C GLY A 85 -1.76 -13.73 -13.90
N ALA A 86 -2.46 -12.71 -14.40
CA ALA A 86 -1.87 -11.45 -14.78
C ALA A 86 -2.10 -10.40 -13.67
N GLU A 87 -1.11 -9.56 -13.40
CA GLU A 87 -1.28 -8.39 -12.56
C GLU A 87 -2.32 -7.43 -13.15
N CYS A 88 -2.94 -6.61 -12.31
CA CYS A 88 -3.88 -5.56 -12.74
C CYS A 88 -3.19 -4.62 -13.75
N ASP A 89 -3.72 -4.55 -14.96
CA ASP A 89 -3.20 -3.63 -15.99
C ASP A 89 -3.61 -2.19 -15.67
N THR A 90 -2.62 -1.37 -15.39
CA THR A 90 -2.81 0.04 -15.05
C THR A 90 -3.23 0.92 -16.24
N LYS A 91 -3.34 0.39 -17.44
CA LYS A 91 -3.89 1.04 -18.64
C LYS A 91 -5.28 0.53 -19.01
N ASN A 92 -5.68 -0.60 -18.45
CA ASN A 92 -7.02 -1.15 -18.63
C ASN A 92 -7.96 -0.59 -17.56
N ARG A 93 -8.90 0.28 -17.95
CA ARG A 93 -9.88 0.87 -17.04
C ARG A 93 -10.77 -0.17 -16.37
N ALA A 94 -11.13 -1.25 -17.07
CA ALA A 94 -11.98 -2.30 -16.53
C ALA A 94 -11.26 -3.05 -15.39
N ASP A 95 -9.97 -3.35 -15.57
CA ASP A 95 -9.14 -3.98 -14.52
C ASP A 95 -9.06 -3.09 -13.28
N MET A 96 -8.77 -1.80 -13.46
CA MET A 96 -8.68 -0.85 -12.35
C MET A 96 -10.00 -0.72 -11.59
N LEU A 97 -11.14 -0.68 -12.29
CA LEU A 97 -12.48 -0.64 -11.67
C LEU A 97 -12.83 -1.95 -10.97
N SER A 98 -12.41 -3.08 -11.52
CA SER A 98 -12.62 -4.39 -10.88
C SER A 98 -11.75 -4.53 -9.63
N ALA A 99 -10.49 -4.09 -9.69
CA ALA A 99 -9.58 -4.10 -8.54
C ALA A 99 -10.10 -3.22 -7.38
N VAL A 100 -10.62 -2.03 -7.67
CA VAL A 100 -11.15 -1.15 -6.60
C VAL A 100 -12.44 -1.68 -5.99
N ARG A 101 -13.27 -2.40 -6.76
CA ARG A 101 -14.45 -3.10 -6.23
C ARG A 101 -14.05 -4.27 -5.35
N GLU A 102 -13.03 -5.03 -5.74
CA GLU A 102 -12.52 -6.12 -4.92
C GLU A 102 -11.95 -5.61 -3.60
N LEU A 103 -11.25 -4.46 -3.60
CA LEU A 103 -10.82 -3.81 -2.37
C LEU A 103 -12.00 -3.46 -1.45
N ALA A 104 -13.10 -2.94 -2.01
CA ALA A 104 -14.29 -2.62 -1.23
C ALA A 104 -14.93 -3.86 -0.60
N LEU A 105 -15.01 -4.97 -1.35
CA LEU A 105 -15.50 -6.25 -0.86
C LEU A 105 -14.58 -6.85 0.21
N LEU A 106 -13.26 -6.71 0.05
CA LEU A 106 -12.27 -7.15 1.04
C LEU A 106 -12.47 -6.40 2.35
N HIS A 107 -12.62 -5.07 2.31
CA HIS A 107 -12.87 -4.27 3.51
C HIS A 107 -14.20 -4.61 4.17
N GLN A 108 -15.28 -4.84 3.40
CA GLN A 108 -16.56 -5.31 3.96
C GLN A 108 -16.41 -6.66 4.66
N SER A 109 -15.73 -7.62 4.02
CA SER A 109 -15.51 -8.94 4.60
C SER A 109 -14.69 -8.87 5.87
N ALA A 110 -13.64 -8.03 5.89
CA ALA A 110 -12.79 -7.85 7.07
C ALA A 110 -13.54 -7.21 8.26
N GLN A 111 -14.54 -6.36 8.02
CA GLN A 111 -15.39 -5.79 9.08
C GLN A 111 -16.24 -6.83 9.80
N ASN A 112 -16.54 -7.96 9.16
CA ASN A 112 -17.32 -9.05 9.73
C ASN A 112 -16.46 -10.05 10.52
N TYR A 113 -15.19 -9.75 10.75
CA TYR A 113 -14.31 -10.61 11.55
C TYR A 113 -14.70 -10.57 13.02
N GLU A 114 -15.14 -11.70 13.55
CA GLU A 114 -15.61 -11.83 14.94
C GLU A 114 -14.49 -12.12 15.94
N GLY A 115 -13.27 -12.39 15.44
CA GLY A 115 -12.10 -12.65 16.28
C GLY A 115 -11.60 -11.38 16.99
N SER A 116 -10.81 -11.58 18.04
CA SER A 116 -10.19 -10.47 18.74
C SER A 116 -9.03 -9.88 17.95
N VAL A 117 -9.00 -8.55 17.80
CA VAL A 117 -7.85 -7.85 17.22
C VAL A 117 -6.74 -7.77 18.28
N PRO A 118 -5.54 -8.31 18.00
CA PRO A 118 -4.43 -8.29 18.95
C PRO A 118 -4.02 -6.88 19.35
N GLU A 119 -3.60 -6.71 20.62
CA GLU A 119 -3.24 -5.40 21.15
C GLU A 119 -2.07 -4.74 20.41
N PHE A 120 -1.12 -5.54 19.90
CA PHE A 120 0.01 -5.01 19.13
C PHE A 120 -0.41 -4.30 17.83
N LEU A 121 -1.57 -4.67 17.26
CA LEU A 121 -2.13 -3.98 16.08
C LEU A 121 -2.80 -2.67 16.48
N LYS A 122 -3.41 -2.62 17.67
CA LYS A 122 -4.04 -1.42 18.20
C LYS A 122 -3.00 -0.41 18.72
N SER A 123 -1.99 -0.89 19.44
CA SER A 123 -0.93 -0.06 20.02
C SER A 123 0.08 0.44 18.98
N GLY A 124 0.30 -0.34 17.91
CA GLY A 124 1.14 0.02 16.77
C GLY A 124 0.44 0.95 15.78
N GLN A 125 -0.64 1.60 16.18
CA GLN A 125 -1.41 2.49 15.31
C GLN A 125 -0.46 3.46 14.61
N ASN A 126 -0.39 3.31 13.31
CA ASN A 126 0.25 4.27 12.44
C ASN A 126 -0.60 5.54 12.46
N ASN A 127 -0.41 6.33 13.52
CA ASN A 127 -1.03 7.63 13.62
C ASN A 127 -0.58 8.44 12.40
N LEU A 128 -1.48 8.60 11.45
CA LEU A 128 -1.22 9.28 10.17
C LEU A 128 -0.68 10.69 10.40
N LEU A 129 -1.15 11.38 11.45
CA LEU A 129 -0.67 12.71 11.81
C LEU A 129 0.82 12.67 12.22
N LEU A 130 1.20 11.76 13.10
CA LEU A 130 2.62 11.60 13.50
C LEU A 130 3.50 11.23 12.30
N LEU A 131 2.97 10.42 11.39
CA LEU A 131 3.66 10.06 10.15
C LEU A 131 3.88 11.30 9.25
N TYR A 132 2.87 12.14 9.05
CA TYR A 132 2.99 13.35 8.23
C TYR A 132 3.90 14.38 8.87
N GLU A 133 3.81 14.60 10.18
CA GLU A 133 4.74 15.44 10.90
C GLU A 133 6.20 14.97 10.79
N LYS A 134 6.42 13.65 10.88
CA LYS A 134 7.75 13.06 10.65
C LYS A 134 8.23 13.34 9.23
N ARG A 135 7.40 13.11 8.23
CA ARG A 135 7.73 13.36 6.81
C ARG A 135 8.01 14.84 6.53
N ASN A 136 7.27 15.75 7.15
CA ASN A 136 7.51 17.18 7.07
C ASN A 136 8.87 17.57 7.66
N ARG A 137 9.25 16.98 8.80
CA ARG A 137 10.60 17.13 9.37
C ARG A 137 11.69 16.56 8.46
N GLU A 138 11.44 15.45 7.80
CA GLU A 138 12.37 14.85 6.82
C GLU A 138 12.57 15.75 5.59
N LEU A 139 11.50 16.33 5.03
CA LEU A 139 11.57 17.32 3.95
C LEU A 139 12.43 18.52 4.36
N ASN A 140 12.25 19.04 5.57
CA ASN A 140 13.07 20.12 6.11
C ASN A 140 14.56 19.73 6.26
N LYS A 141 14.84 18.48 6.67
CA LYS A 141 16.22 17.96 6.76
C LYS A 141 16.88 17.93 5.37
N VAL A 142 16.17 17.43 4.35
CA VAL A 142 16.66 17.40 2.96
C VAL A 142 16.96 18.81 2.48
N ARG A 143 16.04 19.77 2.68
CA ARG A 143 16.25 21.18 2.33
C ARG A 143 17.50 21.76 3.00
N ASN A 144 17.65 21.56 4.30
CA ASN A 144 18.78 22.11 5.04
C ASN A 144 20.12 21.52 4.56
N TYR A 145 20.15 20.20 4.28
CA TYR A 145 21.30 19.54 3.67
C TYR A 145 21.67 20.14 2.31
N ILE A 146 20.68 20.30 1.42
CA ILE A 146 20.91 20.88 0.09
C ILE A 146 21.37 22.35 0.20
N ARG A 147 20.77 23.13 1.11
CA ARG A 147 21.12 24.55 1.33
C ARG A 147 22.56 24.72 1.78
N ALA A 148 23.07 23.82 2.63
CA ALA A 148 24.42 23.87 3.15
C ALA A 148 25.51 23.55 2.10
N LYS A 149 25.16 22.94 0.97
CA LYS A 149 26.13 22.60 -0.08
C LYS A 149 26.58 23.85 -0.85
N LYS A 150 27.90 23.98 -1.04
CA LYS A 150 28.50 25.04 -1.86
C LYS A 150 28.19 24.85 -3.35
N LYS A 151 28.22 23.59 -3.83
CA LYS A 151 27.89 23.23 -5.22
C LYS A 151 26.73 22.24 -5.22
N LYS A 152 25.68 22.57 -5.94
CA LYS A 152 24.46 21.75 -6.08
C LYS A 152 24.44 21.07 -7.43
N ASN A 153 23.96 19.82 -7.46
CA ASN A 153 23.65 19.11 -8.70
C ASN A 153 22.23 19.49 -9.20
N ASP A 154 21.89 19.03 -10.41
CA ASP A 154 20.64 19.35 -11.07
C ASP A 154 19.40 18.95 -10.26
N PHE A 155 19.44 17.77 -9.61
CA PHE A 155 18.36 17.37 -8.71
C PHE A 155 18.18 18.33 -7.54
N GLU A 156 19.27 18.75 -6.91
CA GLU A 156 19.24 19.66 -5.76
C GLU A 156 18.78 21.06 -6.16
N MET A 157 19.12 21.53 -7.36
CA MET A 157 18.63 22.78 -7.89
C MET A 157 17.12 22.71 -8.16
N MET A 158 16.65 21.66 -8.82
CA MET A 158 15.23 21.45 -9.07
C MET A 158 14.43 21.30 -7.78
N PHE A 159 14.91 20.49 -6.84
CA PHE A 159 14.28 20.34 -5.53
C PHE A 159 14.15 21.67 -4.81
N ALA A 160 15.20 22.51 -4.82
CA ALA A 160 15.17 23.82 -4.15
C ALA A 160 14.12 24.77 -4.76
N VAL A 161 13.89 24.70 -6.07
CA VAL A 161 12.85 25.47 -6.77
C VAL A 161 11.45 25.08 -6.31
N TRP A 162 11.16 23.77 -6.26
CA TRP A 162 9.83 23.25 -6.00
C TRP A 162 9.51 23.01 -4.52
N TYR A 163 10.52 22.95 -3.67
CA TYR A 163 10.36 22.73 -2.23
C TYR A 163 9.36 23.67 -1.55
N PRO A 164 9.35 25.02 -1.79
CA PRO A 164 8.41 25.90 -1.10
C PRO A 164 6.95 25.54 -1.36
N GLU A 165 6.61 25.16 -2.59
CA GLU A 165 5.25 24.77 -2.97
C GLU A 165 4.85 23.45 -2.29
N TYR A 166 5.70 22.42 -2.43
CA TYR A 166 5.36 21.10 -1.90
C TYR A 166 5.38 21.03 -0.37
N VAL A 167 6.25 21.80 0.31
CA VAL A 167 6.21 21.87 1.77
C VAL A 167 4.99 22.60 2.28
N LYS A 168 4.50 23.62 1.57
CA LYS A 168 3.24 24.29 1.88
C LYS A 168 2.07 23.32 1.79
N LYS A 169 1.94 22.55 0.67
CA LYS A 169 0.92 21.52 0.51
C LYS A 169 0.99 20.44 1.60
N ALA A 170 2.19 20.01 1.95
CA ALA A 170 2.40 19.03 3.02
C ALA A 170 1.94 19.56 4.38
N GLN A 171 2.22 20.83 4.67
CA GLN A 171 1.81 21.47 5.92
C GLN A 171 0.29 21.66 5.95
N GLU A 172 -0.32 22.25 4.92
CA GLU A 172 -1.76 22.46 4.83
C GLU A 172 -2.54 21.14 4.99
N THR A 173 -2.06 20.06 4.33
CA THR A 173 -2.66 18.73 4.48
C THR A 173 -2.51 18.18 5.90
N THR A 174 -1.38 18.43 6.54
CA THR A 174 -1.15 18.01 7.94
C THR A 174 -2.06 18.78 8.90
N ASP A 175 -2.29 20.06 8.65
CA ASP A 175 -3.18 20.90 9.47
C ASP A 175 -4.65 20.45 9.31
N ILE A 176 -5.11 20.16 8.09
CA ILE A 176 -6.44 19.55 7.85
C ILE A 176 -6.58 18.24 8.63
N LEU A 177 -5.58 17.37 8.56
CA LEU A 177 -5.63 16.09 9.29
C LEU A 177 -5.68 16.28 10.80
N LYS A 178 -4.98 17.28 11.32
CA LYS A 178 -5.00 17.61 12.74
C LYS A 178 -6.39 18.08 13.19
N ASP A 179 -7.07 18.88 12.36
CA ASP A 179 -8.43 19.36 12.64
C ASP A 179 -9.47 18.25 12.56
N LEU A 180 -9.27 17.22 11.70
CA LEU A 180 -10.14 16.05 11.62
C LEU A 180 -10.05 15.17 12.88
N GLY A 181 -8.89 15.15 13.54
CA GLY A 181 -8.64 14.29 14.70
C GLY A 181 -8.61 12.80 14.35
N ILE A 182 -8.53 11.95 15.37
CA ILE A 182 -8.57 10.48 15.21
C ILE A 182 -10.03 10.04 15.20
N GLN A 183 -10.41 9.24 14.21
CA GLN A 183 -11.75 8.68 14.03
C GLN A 183 -11.69 7.15 14.21
N GLU A 184 -11.80 6.68 15.45
CA GLU A 184 -11.65 5.24 15.78
C GLU A 184 -12.60 4.34 15.01
N GLN A 185 -13.81 4.81 14.68
CA GLN A 185 -14.81 4.07 13.92
C GLN A 185 -14.40 3.82 12.44
N LEU A 186 -13.38 4.52 11.93
CA LEU A 186 -12.85 4.34 10.58
C LEU A 186 -11.72 3.31 10.51
N ILE A 187 -11.23 2.89 11.68
CA ILE A 187 -10.10 1.98 11.80
C ILE A 187 -10.57 0.54 11.53
N GLY A 188 -9.85 -0.15 10.69
CA GLY A 188 -10.12 -1.53 10.32
C GLY A 188 -8.90 -2.25 9.77
N PHE A 189 -9.07 -3.51 9.40
CA PHE A 189 -8.04 -4.28 8.74
C PHE A 189 -7.78 -3.71 7.34
N CYS A 190 -6.51 -3.46 7.05
CA CYS A 190 -6.02 -2.95 5.78
C CYS A 190 -4.97 -3.90 5.21
N HIS A 191 -4.93 -4.03 3.90
CA HIS A 191 -3.90 -4.75 3.19
C HIS A 191 -2.49 -4.15 3.42
N GLY A 192 -2.42 -2.82 3.54
CA GLY A 192 -1.19 -2.06 3.80
C GLY A 192 -0.31 -1.80 2.59
N ASP A 193 -0.46 -2.56 1.51
CA ASP A 193 0.19 -2.29 0.20
C ASP A 193 -0.70 -2.70 -0.99
N TYR A 194 -1.99 -2.34 -0.94
CA TYR A 194 -2.90 -2.62 -2.06
C TYR A 194 -2.47 -1.86 -3.31
N ASN A 195 -2.06 -2.58 -4.34
CA ASN A 195 -1.56 -2.01 -5.59
C ASN A 195 -1.71 -3.01 -6.76
N GLN A 196 -1.41 -2.57 -7.99
CA GLN A 196 -1.58 -3.37 -9.19
C GLN A 196 -0.81 -4.71 -9.21
N HIS A 197 0.32 -4.80 -8.50
CA HIS A 197 1.14 -6.02 -8.44
C HIS A 197 0.56 -7.07 -7.50
N ASN A 198 -0.28 -6.64 -6.57
CA ASN A 198 -0.87 -7.47 -5.53
C ASN A 198 -2.33 -7.82 -5.83
N VAL A 199 -2.82 -7.48 -7.03
CA VAL A 199 -4.15 -7.82 -7.56
C VAL A 199 -3.97 -8.64 -8.81
N ILE A 200 -4.27 -9.93 -8.73
CA ILE A 200 -4.02 -10.92 -9.79
C ILE A 200 -5.34 -11.34 -10.44
N PHE A 201 -5.44 -11.12 -11.73
CA PHE A 201 -6.55 -11.62 -12.55
C PHE A 201 -6.26 -13.08 -12.92
N SER A 202 -6.84 -14.00 -12.19
CA SER A 202 -6.67 -15.44 -12.32
C SER A 202 -7.90 -16.09 -12.97
N ARG A 203 -7.84 -17.40 -13.20
CA ARG A 203 -9.00 -18.19 -13.69
C ARG A 203 -10.10 -18.32 -12.63
N GLU A 204 -9.75 -18.22 -11.36
CA GLU A 204 -10.65 -18.32 -10.21
C GLU A 204 -11.31 -16.98 -9.86
N GLY A 205 -10.92 -15.92 -10.53
CA GLY A 205 -11.37 -14.55 -10.28
C GLY A 205 -10.22 -13.60 -9.95
N ILE A 206 -10.53 -12.53 -9.23
CA ILE A 206 -9.52 -11.55 -8.82
C ILE A 206 -8.96 -11.99 -7.46
N ALA A 207 -7.69 -12.40 -7.46
CA ALA A 207 -6.99 -12.77 -6.25
C ALA A 207 -6.20 -11.58 -5.67
N VAL A 208 -6.24 -11.40 -4.35
CA VAL A 208 -5.43 -10.42 -3.64
C VAL A 208 -4.34 -11.15 -2.86
N VAL A 209 -3.09 -10.69 -3.03
CA VAL A 209 -1.89 -11.35 -2.51
C VAL A 209 -0.96 -10.34 -1.82
N HIS A 210 0.06 -10.81 -1.10
CA HIS A 210 1.06 -9.97 -0.40
C HIS A 210 0.51 -9.20 0.79
N PHE A 211 -0.14 -9.90 1.73
CA PHE A 211 -0.68 -9.31 2.96
C PHE A 211 0.34 -9.12 4.10
N GLU A 212 1.63 -9.33 3.90
CA GLU A 212 2.65 -9.25 4.96
C GLU A 212 2.72 -7.86 5.60
N ASN A 213 2.34 -6.83 4.84
CA ASN A 213 2.32 -5.43 5.28
C ASN A 213 0.98 -5.00 5.87
N PHE A 214 0.10 -5.94 6.21
CA PHE A 214 -1.22 -5.60 6.75
C PHE A 214 -1.12 -4.67 7.97
N LEU A 215 -2.11 -3.81 8.08
CA LEU A 215 -2.20 -2.77 9.10
C LEU A 215 -3.61 -2.76 9.71
N TYR A 216 -3.75 -2.12 10.85
CA TYR A 216 -5.03 -1.80 11.45
C TYR A 216 -5.12 -0.28 11.58
N GLN A 217 -5.78 0.35 10.62
CA GLN A 217 -5.84 1.82 10.47
C GLN A 217 -7.08 2.22 9.67
N GLU A 218 -7.21 3.49 9.28
CA GLU A 218 -8.28 3.95 8.40
C GLU A 218 -8.26 3.20 7.06
N SER A 219 -9.32 2.42 6.77
CA SER A 219 -9.41 1.55 5.59
C SER A 219 -9.26 2.31 4.27
N VAL A 220 -9.65 3.59 4.24
CA VAL A 220 -9.46 4.44 3.05
C VAL A 220 -7.99 4.70 2.69
N GLY A 221 -7.04 4.36 3.56
CA GLY A 221 -5.62 4.41 3.27
C GLY A 221 -5.21 3.45 2.13
N ASP A 222 -5.78 2.24 2.09
CA ASP A 222 -5.57 1.31 0.99
C ASP A 222 -6.17 1.82 -0.32
N LEU A 223 -7.39 2.36 -0.26
CA LEU A 223 -8.05 2.97 -1.42
C LEU A 223 -7.23 4.15 -1.96
N ALA A 224 -6.76 5.03 -1.09
CA ALA A 224 -5.91 6.16 -1.46
C ALA A 224 -4.61 5.72 -2.11
N ASN A 225 -3.95 4.69 -1.55
CA ASN A 225 -2.71 4.14 -2.11
C ASN A 225 -2.94 3.58 -3.53
N PHE A 226 -4.01 2.82 -3.72
CA PHE A 226 -4.37 2.28 -5.04
C PHE A 226 -4.67 3.41 -6.03
N ILE A 227 -5.58 4.33 -5.69
CA ILE A 227 -5.94 5.47 -6.55
C ILE A 227 -4.69 6.26 -6.92
N ARG A 228 -3.87 6.66 -5.96
CA ARG A 228 -2.66 7.43 -6.22
C ARG A 228 -1.73 6.72 -7.23
N LYS A 229 -1.50 5.40 -7.05
CA LYS A 229 -0.65 4.63 -7.97
C LYS A 229 -1.25 4.55 -9.38
N MET A 230 -2.57 4.42 -9.52
CA MET A 230 -3.26 4.46 -10.81
C MET A 230 -3.17 5.85 -11.46
N MET A 231 -3.41 6.90 -10.69
CA MET A 231 -3.37 8.28 -11.15
C MET A 231 -1.97 8.71 -11.60
N GLU A 232 -0.91 8.37 -10.85
CA GLU A 232 0.49 8.61 -11.25
C GLU A 232 0.86 7.99 -12.61
N LYS A 233 0.22 6.88 -12.99
CA LYS A 233 0.43 6.19 -14.28
C LYS A 233 -0.50 6.68 -15.39
N ASN A 234 -1.57 7.39 -15.05
CA ASN A 234 -2.59 7.90 -15.97
C ASN A 234 -2.67 9.43 -15.94
N ASN A 235 -1.55 10.11 -15.67
CA ASN A 235 -1.40 11.57 -15.69
C ASN A 235 -2.50 12.31 -14.93
N TRP A 236 -2.87 11.76 -13.76
CA TRP A 236 -3.89 12.31 -12.87
C TRP A 236 -5.22 12.64 -13.56
N ASN A 237 -5.67 11.77 -14.48
CA ASN A 237 -6.96 11.93 -15.15
C ASN A 237 -8.10 11.97 -14.11
N ALA A 238 -8.68 13.15 -13.94
CA ALA A 238 -9.67 13.39 -12.89
C ALA A 238 -10.92 12.50 -13.05
N GLY A 239 -11.37 12.28 -14.29
CA GLY A 239 -12.50 11.37 -14.57
C GLY A 239 -12.24 9.94 -14.11
N LEU A 240 -11.04 9.42 -14.39
CA LEU A 240 -10.63 8.08 -13.90
C LEU A 240 -10.61 8.03 -12.37
N GLY A 241 -10.03 9.04 -11.72
CA GLY A 241 -9.95 9.10 -10.25
C GLY A 241 -11.34 9.06 -9.60
N MET A 242 -12.27 9.87 -10.11
CA MET A 242 -13.64 9.90 -9.62
C MET A 242 -14.39 8.58 -9.88
N ASP A 243 -14.12 7.91 -11.00
CA ASP A 243 -14.73 6.61 -11.28
C ASP A 243 -14.22 5.51 -10.35
N LEU A 244 -12.93 5.53 -9.98
CA LEU A 244 -12.37 4.61 -8.99
C LEU A 244 -13.03 4.82 -7.61
N ILE A 245 -13.19 6.07 -7.18
CA ILE A 245 -13.88 6.39 -5.91
C ILE A 245 -15.33 5.90 -5.96
N ARG A 246 -16.08 6.21 -7.02
CA ARG A 246 -17.45 5.75 -7.21
C ARG A 246 -17.55 4.22 -7.32
N GLY A 247 -16.55 3.58 -7.93
CA GLY A 247 -16.47 2.13 -8.04
C GLY A 247 -16.37 1.45 -6.68
N TYR A 248 -15.60 2.02 -5.77
CA TYR A 248 -15.52 1.59 -4.38
C TYR A 248 -16.83 1.89 -3.61
N ASP A 249 -17.30 3.14 -3.70
CA ASP A 249 -18.49 3.63 -2.98
C ASP A 249 -19.76 2.86 -3.31
N ARG A 250 -19.90 2.34 -4.54
CA ARG A 250 -21.05 1.51 -4.94
C ARG A 250 -21.12 0.18 -4.20
N VAL A 251 -19.99 -0.34 -3.77
CA VAL A 251 -19.89 -1.62 -3.06
C VAL A 251 -19.87 -1.38 -1.55
N ARG A 252 -18.98 -0.53 -1.08
CA ARG A 252 -18.88 -0.10 0.32
C ARG A 252 -19.00 1.41 0.38
N LYS A 253 -20.10 1.87 0.97
CA LYS A 253 -20.37 3.31 1.10
C LYS A 253 -19.27 4.00 1.92
N LEU A 254 -18.80 5.12 1.38
CA LEU A 254 -17.86 6.01 2.07
C LEU A 254 -18.65 7.06 2.87
N SER A 255 -18.32 7.17 4.15
CA SER A 255 -18.88 8.24 4.98
C SER A 255 -18.25 9.61 4.61
N PRO A 256 -18.89 10.72 5.00
CA PRO A 256 -18.28 12.04 4.81
C PRO A 256 -16.89 12.16 5.46
N GLU A 257 -16.69 11.52 6.62
CA GLU A 257 -15.42 11.49 7.33
C GLU A 257 -14.38 10.69 6.53
N GLU A 258 -14.75 9.51 6.01
CA GLU A 258 -13.85 8.71 5.15
C GLU A 258 -13.44 9.46 3.88
N LEU A 259 -14.36 10.21 3.27
CA LEU A 259 -14.05 11.05 2.11
C LEU A 259 -13.03 12.16 2.46
N LYS A 260 -13.15 12.79 3.62
CA LYS A 260 -12.16 13.77 4.11
C LYS A 260 -10.78 13.14 4.33
N TYR A 261 -10.73 11.96 4.94
CA TYR A 261 -9.47 11.20 5.08
C TYR A 261 -8.90 10.81 3.72
N LEU A 262 -9.73 10.34 2.79
CA LEU A 262 -9.32 10.02 1.42
C LEU A 262 -8.69 11.24 0.73
N TYR A 263 -9.31 12.41 0.87
CA TYR A 263 -8.75 13.67 0.38
C TYR A 263 -7.37 13.94 1.00
N VAL A 264 -7.23 13.85 2.31
CA VAL A 264 -5.96 14.07 3.02
C VAL A 264 -4.86 13.12 2.53
N TYR A 265 -5.15 11.83 2.37
CA TYR A 265 -4.20 10.87 1.84
C TYR A 265 -3.74 11.20 0.42
N LEU A 266 -4.64 11.69 -0.45
CA LEU A 266 -4.35 12.01 -1.85
C LEU A 266 -3.73 13.40 -2.01
N ALA A 267 -4.07 14.34 -1.11
CA ALA A 267 -3.53 15.71 -1.11
C ALA A 267 -2.11 15.79 -0.56
N TYR A 268 -1.72 14.91 0.35
CA TYR A 268 -0.34 14.89 0.85
C TYR A 268 0.65 14.60 -0.30
N PRO A 269 1.73 15.37 -0.48
CA PRO A 269 2.66 15.22 -1.61
C PRO A 269 3.64 14.06 -1.39
N GLU A 270 3.12 12.87 -1.21
CA GLU A 270 3.88 11.67 -0.82
C GLU A 270 5.00 11.32 -1.81
N LYS A 271 4.74 11.50 -3.12
CA LYS A 271 5.74 11.16 -4.14
C LYS A 271 6.94 12.10 -4.08
N PHE A 272 6.71 13.39 -3.89
CA PHE A 272 7.77 14.38 -3.71
C PHE A 272 8.61 14.04 -2.47
N TRP A 273 7.95 13.79 -1.32
CA TRP A 273 8.64 13.36 -0.12
C TRP A 273 9.45 12.07 -0.34
N LYS A 274 8.88 11.03 -0.96
CA LYS A 274 9.58 9.75 -1.22
C LYS A 274 10.84 9.96 -2.06
N ILE A 275 10.79 10.79 -3.08
CA ILE A 275 11.94 11.08 -3.94
C ILE A 275 13.02 11.81 -3.14
N ALA A 276 12.63 12.85 -2.39
CA ALA A 276 13.54 13.65 -1.57
C ALA A 276 14.21 12.80 -0.47
N ASN A 277 13.43 12.02 0.25
CA ASN A 277 13.92 11.16 1.33
C ASN A 277 14.84 10.05 0.81
N ARG A 278 14.49 9.44 -0.33
CA ARG A 278 15.36 8.45 -0.99
C ARG A 278 16.69 9.06 -1.44
N TYR A 279 16.66 10.27 -2.02
CA TYR A 279 17.85 10.98 -2.41
C TYR A 279 18.77 11.23 -1.19
N TYR A 280 18.23 11.73 -0.11
CA TYR A 280 18.97 12.06 1.11
C TYR A 280 19.59 10.84 1.77
N ASN A 281 18.88 9.70 1.81
CA ASN A 281 19.32 8.48 2.45
C ASN A 281 20.17 7.57 1.54
N SER A 282 20.31 7.90 0.25
CA SER A 282 21.14 7.13 -0.67
C SER A 282 22.57 7.65 -0.66
N HIS A 283 23.51 6.79 -0.26
CA HIS A 283 24.96 7.11 -0.28
C HIS A 283 25.61 6.97 -1.67
N LYS A 284 24.82 6.78 -2.74
CA LYS A 284 25.35 6.50 -4.10
C LYS A 284 25.18 7.71 -5.01
N ALA A 285 26.29 8.31 -5.43
CA ALA A 285 26.33 9.50 -6.29
C ALA A 285 25.62 9.37 -7.65
N TRP A 286 25.43 8.17 -8.19
CA TRP A 286 24.84 7.96 -9.51
C TRP A 286 23.32 7.68 -9.53
N LEU A 287 22.63 7.90 -8.43
CA LEU A 287 21.15 7.89 -8.39
C LEU A 287 20.54 9.22 -8.84
N SER A 288 21.33 10.24 -9.16
CA SER A 288 20.82 11.58 -9.50
C SER A 288 19.94 11.60 -10.75
N GLY A 289 20.32 10.96 -11.85
CA GLY A 289 19.54 10.97 -13.11
C GLY A 289 18.13 10.43 -12.94
N ARG A 290 17.98 9.24 -12.36
CA ARG A 290 16.65 8.66 -12.10
C ARG A 290 15.79 9.47 -11.13
N ASN A 291 16.41 10.17 -10.18
CA ASN A 291 15.67 11.00 -9.24
C ASN A 291 15.21 12.31 -9.89
N ILE A 292 16.02 12.88 -10.81
CA ILE A 292 15.63 14.05 -11.62
C ILE A 292 14.39 13.70 -12.46
N GLU A 293 14.45 12.65 -13.29
CA GLU A 293 13.33 12.21 -14.13
C GLU A 293 12.03 11.99 -13.33
N LYS A 294 12.16 11.41 -12.12
CA LYS A 294 11.01 11.21 -11.24
C LYS A 294 10.45 12.51 -10.70
N LEU A 295 11.31 13.46 -10.36
CA LEU A 295 10.90 14.76 -9.85
C LEU A 295 10.26 15.59 -10.96
N GLU A 296 10.85 15.59 -12.18
CA GLU A 296 10.27 16.20 -13.37
C GLU A 296 8.86 15.69 -13.65
N LYS A 297 8.69 14.36 -13.58
CA LYS A 297 7.37 13.75 -13.77
C LYS A 297 6.36 14.20 -12.71
N VAL A 298 6.76 14.30 -11.44
CA VAL A 298 5.88 14.79 -10.37
C VAL A 298 5.44 16.21 -10.64
N VAL A 299 6.38 17.08 -10.98
CA VAL A 299 6.11 18.49 -11.29
C VAL A 299 5.22 18.63 -12.52
N ALA A 300 5.51 17.90 -13.61
CA ALA A 300 4.71 17.94 -14.83
C ALA A 300 3.26 17.47 -14.66
N GLN A 301 2.98 16.71 -13.62
CA GLN A 301 1.64 16.20 -13.32
C GLN A 301 0.88 17.03 -12.28
N GLU A 302 1.49 18.07 -11.71
CA GLU A 302 0.92 18.77 -10.55
C GLU A 302 -0.38 19.49 -10.87
N ASP A 303 -0.50 20.18 -12.01
CA ASP A 303 -1.73 20.87 -12.40
C ASP A 303 -2.91 19.90 -12.55
N ALA A 304 -2.68 18.75 -13.18
CA ALA A 304 -3.70 17.71 -13.32
C ALA A 304 -4.09 17.09 -11.96
N ARG A 305 -3.11 16.93 -11.07
CA ARG A 305 -3.34 16.47 -9.70
C ARG A 305 -4.20 17.46 -8.92
N GLU A 306 -3.90 18.76 -8.98
CA GLU A 306 -4.69 19.81 -8.33
C GLU A 306 -6.14 19.84 -8.86
N GLN A 307 -6.35 19.73 -10.18
CA GLN A 307 -7.69 19.66 -10.76
C GLN A 307 -8.48 18.45 -10.18
N PHE A 308 -7.86 17.29 -10.08
CA PHE A 308 -8.49 16.12 -9.46
C PHE A 308 -8.82 16.35 -7.98
N LEU A 309 -7.89 16.94 -7.22
CA LEU A 309 -8.10 17.22 -5.79
C LEU A 309 -9.22 18.24 -5.57
N GLN A 310 -9.35 19.26 -6.43
CA GLN A 310 -10.46 20.19 -6.39
C GLN A 310 -11.80 19.49 -6.63
N MET A 311 -11.88 18.62 -7.65
CA MET A 311 -13.09 17.82 -7.90
C MET A 311 -13.43 16.91 -6.70
N LEU A 312 -12.43 16.28 -6.09
CA LEU A 312 -12.63 15.43 -4.91
C LEU A 312 -13.10 16.28 -3.72
N PHE A 313 -12.49 17.44 -3.48
CA PHE A 313 -12.89 18.34 -2.40
C PHE A 313 -14.36 18.74 -2.51
N HIS A 314 -14.83 19.15 -3.70
CA HIS A 314 -16.24 19.46 -3.94
C HIS A 314 -17.17 18.25 -3.81
N PHE A 315 -16.66 17.05 -3.95
CA PHE A 315 -17.43 15.82 -3.72
C PHE A 315 -17.54 15.46 -2.23
N THR A 316 -16.63 16.00 -1.39
CA THR A 316 -16.55 15.73 0.07
C THR A 316 -17.32 16.76 0.90
N VAL A 317 -17.67 17.90 0.34
CA VAL A 317 -18.44 18.98 0.95
C VAL A 317 -19.88 18.92 0.47
#